data_3d3b936c84d781458241144b53e66735
#
_entry.id   3d3b936c84d781458241144b53e66735
#
_cell.length_a   1.000
_cell.length_b   1.000
_cell.length_c   1.000
_cell.angle_alpha   90.00
_cell.angle_beta   90.00
_cell.angle_gamma   90.00
#
_symmetry.space_group_name_H-M   'P 1'
#
loop_
_entity.id
_entity.type
_entity.pdbx_description
1 polymer ?
#
loop_
_entity_poly.entity_id
_entity_poly.type
_entity_poly.pdbx_seq_one_letter_code
_entity_poly.pdbx_strand_id
1 'polypeptide(L)'
;MAKKTAKRATASKPRGDSGGSRTPSGDYELVIVESPAKAKTIEKYLGKGFVVKASIGHIRDLPSKAPKGSKQPVPGVDIEHDFAPTYEIAGEKTKTVTELRRLAKGAKDIWFATDLDREGEAIAWHLTQVLGVDPADAKRVTFDAITKSEVQRAFQKPRAINMPRVEAQQARRIVDRIVGYRVSPVLWKKVAGGLSAGRVQSVATRIVVDREEEIRAFTPSESWDIGGMMTFDVAKAVPLHAEWTAFMSRRDERGRPPFVRDRMAWLAERRGLACDLVEVGGKPFKLEAENTSTTDLAPSAQKAAEAAGLVDVTLTRETDADGRGRAKSLVRISGRPDPKARFTVESIDVTRTKSRPFPPFITSTLQQAASSRLGMSTDRTMRIAQQLYEGIDLPDEGRVGLITYMRTDSTNLSREAIEMARRYLDQRHGAKYVPDKPRMYASSNESAQEAHEAIRPTDAFRDPDSIKDALSEEQYRLYRLIWQSFVACQATDAEWDSTAVRLRRSDRDTGAVFKANGRVLRFDGFYAISGTPKDDGEQVLPDFQKGAELAPFDIEPKQKFQAPPPRYTEATLVKKLEE
;
A
#
# COMPACT_ATOMS: atom_id res chain seq x y z
N MET A 1 10.11 -55.24 -22.79
CA MET A 1 8.85 -55.72 -23.39
C MET A 1 7.69 -54.82 -22.92
N ALA A 2 6.84 -54.46 -23.90
CA ALA A 2 5.53 -53.80 -23.81
C ALA A 2 5.49 -52.29 -23.55
N LYS A 3 5.52 -51.53 -24.63
CA LYS A 3 4.99 -50.17 -24.78
C LYS A 3 3.47 -50.18 -24.61
N LYS A 4 2.91 -49.37 -23.73
CA LYS A 4 1.47 -49.00 -23.73
C LYS A 4 1.34 -47.58 -24.26
N THR A 5 0.82 -47.47 -25.45
CA THR A 5 0.35 -46.25 -26.13
C THR A 5 -0.92 -45.75 -25.46
N ALA A 6 -0.90 -44.55 -24.86
CA ALA A 6 -2.09 -43.85 -24.38
C ALA A 6 -2.64 -42.99 -25.53
N LYS A 7 -3.88 -43.23 -25.91
CA LYS A 7 -4.67 -42.47 -26.88
C LYS A 7 -4.94 -41.04 -26.32
N ARG A 8 -4.51 -40.07 -27.11
CA ARG A 8 -4.77 -38.61 -26.89
C ARG A 8 -6.23 -38.33 -27.30
N ALA A 9 -7.08 -38.00 -26.36
CA ALA A 9 -8.42 -37.51 -26.62
C ALA A 9 -8.34 -36.10 -27.21
N THR A 10 -8.85 -35.93 -28.41
CA THR A 10 -9.00 -34.66 -29.10
C THR A 10 -10.15 -33.88 -28.46
N ALA A 11 -9.84 -32.83 -27.73
CA ALA A 11 -10.82 -31.85 -27.26
C ALA A 11 -11.35 -31.05 -28.46
N SER A 12 -12.66 -31.12 -28.68
CA SER A 12 -13.37 -30.34 -29.69
C SER A 12 -13.31 -28.87 -29.37
N LYS A 13 -12.80 -28.05 -30.30
CA LYS A 13 -12.90 -26.60 -30.27
C LYS A 13 -14.39 -26.19 -30.24
N PRO A 14 -14.78 -25.21 -29.38
CA PRO A 14 -16.09 -24.62 -29.50
C PRO A 14 -16.19 -23.90 -30.85
N ARG A 15 -17.23 -24.21 -31.60
CA ARG A 15 -17.61 -23.50 -32.82
C ARG A 15 -17.84 -22.03 -32.47
N GLY A 16 -17.04 -21.13 -33.05
CA GLY A 16 -17.27 -19.72 -33.00
C GLY A 16 -18.63 -19.41 -33.62
N ASP A 17 -19.47 -18.77 -32.83
CA ASP A 17 -20.74 -18.19 -33.25
C ASP A 17 -20.42 -17.02 -34.20
N SER A 18 -20.46 -17.28 -35.51
CA SER A 18 -20.40 -16.28 -36.56
C SER A 18 -21.77 -15.63 -36.71
N GLY A 19 -22.23 -14.96 -35.64
CA GLY A 19 -23.36 -14.04 -35.72
C GLY A 19 -22.99 -12.87 -36.61
N GLY A 20 -23.34 -12.92 -37.88
CA GLY A 20 -23.25 -11.78 -38.79
C GLY A 20 -24.03 -10.61 -38.19
N SER A 21 -23.31 -9.65 -37.59
CA SER A 21 -23.85 -8.39 -37.06
C SER A 21 -24.55 -7.64 -38.20
N ARG A 22 -25.88 -7.69 -38.24
CA ARG A 22 -26.69 -6.79 -39.06
C ARG A 22 -26.31 -5.36 -38.67
N THR A 23 -25.89 -4.54 -39.65
CA THR A 23 -25.66 -3.13 -39.44
C THR A 23 -26.99 -2.51 -38.96
N PRO A 24 -26.99 -1.81 -37.79
CA PRO A 24 -28.19 -1.08 -37.42
C PRO A 24 -28.56 -0.12 -38.55
N SER A 25 -29.83 -0.03 -38.91
CA SER A 25 -30.31 0.95 -39.87
C SER A 25 -30.17 2.33 -39.27
N GLY A 26 -29.45 3.20 -39.91
CA GLY A 26 -29.14 4.64 -39.81
C GLY A 26 -29.65 5.59 -38.74
N ASP A 27 -30.21 5.14 -37.64
CA ASP A 27 -30.80 6.00 -36.58
C ASP A 27 -30.23 5.73 -35.20
N TYR A 28 -28.90 5.78 -35.09
CA TYR A 28 -28.20 5.52 -33.83
C TYR A 28 -27.02 6.49 -33.62
N GLU A 29 -26.63 6.64 -32.36
CA GLU A 29 -25.42 7.34 -31.93
C GLU A 29 -24.32 6.32 -31.61
N LEU A 30 -23.10 6.56 -32.13
CA LEU A 30 -21.96 5.68 -31.89
C LEU A 30 -21.16 6.17 -30.69
N VAL A 31 -21.01 5.32 -29.68
CA VAL A 31 -20.18 5.57 -28.50
C VAL A 31 -18.94 4.68 -28.58
N ILE A 32 -17.76 5.30 -28.51
CA ILE A 32 -16.48 4.58 -28.56
C ILE A 32 -15.80 4.66 -27.21
N VAL A 33 -15.49 3.49 -26.65
CA VAL A 33 -14.77 3.29 -25.40
C VAL A 33 -13.48 2.52 -25.64
N GLU A 34 -12.59 2.40 -24.63
CA GLU A 34 -11.32 1.67 -24.81
C GLU A 34 -11.42 0.17 -24.61
N SER A 35 -12.38 -0.33 -23.82
CA SER A 35 -12.45 -1.78 -23.51
C SER A 35 -13.83 -2.40 -23.78
N PRO A 36 -13.87 -3.70 -24.18
CA PRO A 36 -15.13 -4.42 -24.37
C PRO A 36 -15.97 -4.56 -23.10
N ALA A 37 -15.33 -4.64 -21.94
CA ALA A 37 -16.01 -4.74 -20.65
C ALA A 37 -16.76 -3.44 -20.35
N LYS A 38 -16.11 -2.30 -20.52
CA LYS A 38 -16.70 -0.96 -20.37
C LYS A 38 -17.84 -0.74 -21.38
N ALA A 39 -17.67 -1.22 -22.63
CA ALA A 39 -18.73 -1.12 -23.64
C ALA A 39 -20.04 -1.77 -23.16
N LYS A 40 -19.99 -2.97 -22.64
CA LYS A 40 -21.18 -3.70 -22.12
C LYS A 40 -21.88 -2.94 -21.00
N THR A 41 -21.12 -2.35 -20.07
CA THR A 41 -21.68 -1.63 -18.92
C THR A 41 -22.35 -0.33 -19.38
N ILE A 42 -21.71 0.43 -20.26
CA ILE A 42 -22.22 1.72 -20.75
C ILE A 42 -23.44 1.51 -21.67
N GLU A 43 -23.41 0.52 -22.57
CA GLU A 43 -24.53 0.19 -23.45
C GLU A 43 -25.82 -0.08 -22.67
N LYS A 44 -25.72 -0.82 -21.55
CA LYS A 44 -26.83 -1.06 -20.62
C LYS A 44 -27.41 0.25 -20.06
N TYR A 45 -26.56 1.24 -19.74
CA TYR A 45 -27.02 2.49 -19.11
C TYR A 45 -27.60 3.51 -20.07
N LEU A 46 -27.14 3.51 -21.31
CA LEU A 46 -27.62 4.42 -22.37
C LEU A 46 -28.91 3.91 -23.04
N GLY A 47 -29.07 2.58 -23.13
CA GLY A 47 -30.27 1.97 -23.69
C GLY A 47 -30.39 2.07 -25.21
N LYS A 48 -31.65 2.06 -25.72
CA LYS A 48 -31.94 2.06 -27.15
C LYS A 48 -31.49 3.37 -27.83
N GLY A 49 -31.00 3.28 -29.07
CA GLY A 49 -30.52 4.42 -29.85
C GLY A 49 -29.00 4.62 -29.78
N PHE A 50 -28.29 3.92 -28.90
CA PHE A 50 -26.82 3.95 -28.81
C PHE A 50 -26.23 2.62 -29.24
N VAL A 51 -25.13 2.68 -29.99
CA VAL A 51 -24.27 1.55 -30.34
C VAL A 51 -22.92 1.77 -29.68
N VAL A 52 -22.59 0.95 -28.69
CA VAL A 52 -21.32 1.11 -27.94
C VAL A 52 -20.28 0.13 -28.47
N LYS A 53 -19.09 0.62 -28.83
CA LYS A 53 -17.99 -0.17 -29.37
C LYS A 53 -16.68 0.13 -28.67
N ALA A 54 -15.82 -0.87 -28.60
CA ALA A 54 -14.50 -0.72 -28.01
C ALA A 54 -13.42 -0.55 -29.09
N SER A 55 -12.49 0.41 -28.88
CA SER A 55 -11.25 0.52 -29.67
C SER A 55 -10.22 -0.54 -29.32
N ILE A 56 -10.40 -1.20 -28.16
CA ILE A 56 -9.45 -2.18 -27.60
C ILE A 56 -8.08 -1.51 -27.38
N GLY A 57 -8.06 -0.38 -26.68
CA GLY A 57 -6.88 0.46 -26.41
C GLY A 57 -6.52 1.38 -27.60
N HIS A 58 -5.23 1.74 -27.69
CA HIS A 58 -4.74 2.60 -28.77
C HIS A 58 -4.89 1.95 -30.15
N ILE A 59 -5.38 2.72 -31.12
CA ILE A 59 -5.55 2.27 -32.52
C ILE A 59 -4.40 2.73 -33.44
N ARG A 60 -3.64 3.74 -33.02
CA ARG A 60 -2.45 4.27 -33.71
C ARG A 60 -1.29 4.34 -32.74
N ASP A 61 -0.08 4.12 -33.24
CA ASP A 61 1.17 4.31 -32.49
C ASP A 61 2.27 4.78 -33.45
N LEU A 62 3.41 5.19 -32.90
CA LEU A 62 4.62 5.46 -33.65
C LEU A 62 5.13 4.13 -34.28
N PRO A 63 5.60 4.12 -35.53
CA PRO A 63 6.07 2.91 -36.20
C PRO A 63 7.17 2.22 -35.40
N SER A 64 7.17 0.91 -35.41
CA SER A 64 8.18 0.10 -34.71
C SER A 64 9.53 0.05 -35.44
N LYS A 65 9.52 0.32 -36.76
CA LYS A 65 10.71 0.33 -37.62
C LYS A 65 10.69 1.58 -38.48
N ALA A 66 11.88 2.13 -38.74
CA ALA A 66 12.02 3.20 -39.72
C ALA A 66 11.70 2.69 -41.12
N PRO A 67 11.11 3.52 -42.00
CA PRO A 67 10.93 3.16 -43.41
C PRO A 67 12.27 2.77 -44.05
N LYS A 68 12.22 1.84 -45.02
CA LYS A 68 13.43 1.45 -45.75
C LYS A 68 14.07 2.66 -46.42
N GLY A 69 15.37 2.88 -46.17
CA GLY A 69 16.14 3.99 -46.68
C GLY A 69 16.08 5.28 -45.84
N SER A 70 15.28 5.30 -44.77
CA SER A 70 15.26 6.42 -43.83
C SER A 70 16.56 6.49 -43.02
N LYS A 71 17.10 7.72 -42.88
CA LYS A 71 18.23 8.02 -42.00
C LYS A 71 17.79 8.41 -40.59
N GLN A 72 16.48 8.41 -40.31
CA GLN A 72 15.97 8.79 -38.99
C GLN A 72 16.41 7.77 -37.93
N PRO A 73 17.13 8.20 -36.89
CA PRO A 73 17.68 7.29 -35.87
C PRO A 73 16.60 6.76 -34.92
N VAL A 74 15.42 7.41 -34.86
CA VAL A 74 14.28 7.05 -34.02
C VAL A 74 13.04 6.91 -34.88
N PRO A 75 12.49 5.69 -35.05
CA PRO A 75 11.32 5.48 -35.90
C PRO A 75 10.11 6.31 -35.46
N GLY A 76 9.52 7.05 -36.41
CA GLY A 76 8.32 7.83 -36.18
C GLY A 76 8.50 9.13 -35.40
N VAL A 77 9.74 9.58 -35.16
CA VAL A 77 10.02 10.86 -34.52
C VAL A 77 11.08 11.61 -35.34
N ASP A 78 10.72 12.78 -35.83
CA ASP A 78 11.65 13.68 -36.51
C ASP A 78 12.33 14.60 -35.48
N ILE A 79 13.54 14.21 -35.08
CA ILE A 79 14.29 14.91 -34.01
C ILE A 79 14.76 16.30 -34.47
N GLU A 80 14.95 16.48 -35.77
CA GLU A 80 15.50 17.74 -36.35
C GLU A 80 14.41 18.78 -36.59
N HIS A 81 13.11 18.37 -36.66
CA HIS A 81 11.98 19.25 -36.87
C HIS A 81 10.98 19.12 -35.72
N ASP A 82 11.29 19.75 -34.61
CA ASP A 82 10.42 19.88 -33.42
C ASP A 82 9.86 18.57 -32.89
N PHE A 83 10.62 17.48 -33.05
CA PHE A 83 10.24 16.13 -32.61
C PHE A 83 8.90 15.64 -33.19
N ALA A 84 8.55 16.12 -34.38
CA ALA A 84 7.26 15.84 -35.01
C ALA A 84 6.97 14.34 -35.10
N PRO A 85 5.85 13.85 -34.54
CA PRO A 85 5.52 12.43 -34.54
C PRO A 85 4.82 12.02 -35.84
N THR A 86 5.18 10.85 -36.34
CA THR A 86 4.44 10.16 -37.42
C THR A 86 3.72 8.96 -36.85
N TYR A 87 2.39 8.97 -36.93
CA TYR A 87 1.57 7.87 -36.41
C TYR A 87 1.05 6.97 -37.53
N GLU A 88 1.04 5.65 -37.27
CA GLU A 88 0.44 4.65 -38.15
C GLU A 88 -0.64 3.83 -37.40
N ILE A 89 -1.61 3.28 -38.16
CA ILE A 89 -2.58 2.34 -37.57
C ILE A 89 -1.84 1.06 -37.25
N ALA A 90 -1.90 0.61 -36.00
CA ALA A 90 -1.31 -0.65 -35.59
C ALA A 90 -1.92 -1.82 -36.39
N GLY A 91 -1.08 -2.69 -36.96
CA GLY A 91 -1.53 -3.72 -37.91
C GLY A 91 -2.65 -4.61 -37.35
N GLU A 92 -2.57 -5.00 -36.07
CA GLU A 92 -3.60 -5.76 -35.39
C GLU A 92 -4.92 -4.99 -35.18
N LYS A 93 -4.92 -3.66 -35.31
CA LYS A 93 -6.09 -2.78 -35.13
C LYS A 93 -6.84 -2.49 -36.43
N THR A 94 -6.32 -2.91 -37.58
CA THR A 94 -6.92 -2.65 -38.89
C THR A 94 -8.39 -3.08 -38.98
N LYS A 95 -8.72 -4.25 -38.43
CA LYS A 95 -10.11 -4.75 -38.40
C LYS A 95 -11.01 -3.89 -37.54
N THR A 96 -10.57 -3.53 -36.33
CA THR A 96 -11.30 -2.65 -35.40
C THR A 96 -11.55 -1.29 -36.03
N VAL A 97 -10.53 -0.69 -36.63
CA VAL A 97 -10.64 0.61 -37.31
C VAL A 97 -11.61 0.54 -38.48
N THR A 98 -11.57 -0.52 -39.29
CA THR A 98 -12.50 -0.74 -40.41
C THR A 98 -13.94 -0.84 -39.93
N GLU A 99 -14.19 -1.57 -38.83
CA GLU A 99 -15.52 -1.67 -38.23
C GLU A 99 -15.99 -0.30 -37.70
N LEU A 100 -15.15 0.40 -36.94
CA LEU A 100 -15.47 1.72 -36.40
C LEU A 100 -15.78 2.74 -37.51
N ARG A 101 -15.01 2.79 -38.60
CA ARG A 101 -15.28 3.65 -39.77
C ARG A 101 -16.61 3.31 -40.44
N ARG A 102 -16.95 2.03 -40.56
CA ARG A 102 -18.22 1.57 -41.11
C ARG A 102 -19.40 2.06 -40.27
N LEU A 103 -19.28 1.91 -38.93
CA LEU A 103 -20.31 2.36 -37.99
C LEU A 103 -20.42 3.87 -37.94
N ALA A 104 -19.30 4.59 -37.94
CA ALA A 104 -19.27 6.04 -37.89
C ALA A 104 -19.99 6.69 -39.10
N LYS A 105 -19.89 6.07 -40.31
CA LYS A 105 -20.60 6.54 -41.50
C LYS A 105 -22.13 6.46 -41.39
N GLY A 106 -22.66 5.57 -40.58
CA GLY A 106 -24.09 5.40 -40.38
C GLY A 106 -24.65 6.03 -39.10
N ALA A 107 -23.80 6.59 -38.28
CA ALA A 107 -24.20 7.18 -37.00
C ALA A 107 -24.61 8.63 -37.16
N LYS A 108 -25.58 9.10 -36.36
CA LYS A 108 -25.97 10.52 -36.26
C LYS A 108 -24.86 11.35 -35.63
N ASP A 109 -24.30 10.81 -34.52
CA ASP A 109 -23.27 11.43 -33.72
C ASP A 109 -22.25 10.40 -33.29
N ILE A 110 -21.03 10.87 -33.00
CA ILE A 110 -19.93 10.04 -32.51
C ILE A 110 -19.47 10.58 -31.14
N TRP A 111 -19.53 9.74 -30.14
CA TRP A 111 -19.16 10.04 -28.76
C TRP A 111 -17.87 9.31 -28.39
N PHE A 112 -16.95 10.01 -27.73
CA PHE A 112 -15.69 9.47 -27.26
C PHE A 112 -15.72 9.35 -25.72
N ALA A 113 -16.01 8.15 -25.22
CA ALA A 113 -16.20 7.84 -23.79
C ALA A 113 -15.05 6.99 -23.21
N THR A 114 -13.82 7.33 -23.62
CA THR A 114 -12.60 6.73 -23.09
C THR A 114 -12.29 7.25 -21.69
N ASP A 115 -11.32 6.64 -20.98
CA ASP A 115 -10.96 7.01 -19.62
C ASP A 115 -10.63 8.50 -19.47
N LEU A 116 -10.70 8.98 -18.25
CA LEU A 116 -10.56 10.42 -17.96
C LEU A 116 -9.10 10.88 -17.90
N ASP A 117 -8.13 9.95 -17.91
CA ASP A 117 -6.71 10.26 -17.89
C ASP A 117 -6.17 10.72 -19.27
N ARG A 118 -4.87 11.10 -19.30
CA ARG A 118 -4.21 11.55 -20.54
C ARG A 118 -4.12 10.46 -21.61
N GLU A 119 -4.08 9.17 -21.20
CA GLU A 119 -4.09 8.05 -22.15
C GLU A 119 -5.45 7.92 -22.84
N GLY A 120 -6.55 8.02 -22.06
CA GLY A 120 -7.90 8.06 -22.61
C GLY A 120 -8.14 9.26 -23.53
N GLU A 121 -7.58 10.43 -23.18
CA GLU A 121 -7.65 11.63 -24.03
C GLU A 121 -6.91 11.44 -25.37
N ALA A 122 -5.71 10.82 -25.32
CA ALA A 122 -4.95 10.50 -26.52
C ALA A 122 -5.64 9.44 -27.39
N ILE A 123 -6.27 8.42 -26.77
CA ILE A 123 -7.07 7.41 -27.50
C ILE A 123 -8.22 8.12 -28.23
N ALA A 124 -8.97 9.01 -27.55
CA ALA A 124 -10.04 9.78 -28.16
C ALA A 124 -9.54 10.61 -29.33
N TRP A 125 -8.43 11.34 -29.17
CA TRP A 125 -7.80 12.11 -30.26
C TRP A 125 -7.36 11.21 -31.42
N HIS A 126 -6.74 10.08 -31.19
CA HIS A 126 -6.39 9.14 -32.27
C HIS A 126 -7.62 8.63 -33.01
N LEU A 127 -8.74 8.43 -32.31
CA LEU A 127 -10.01 8.05 -32.92
C LEU A 127 -10.57 9.17 -33.77
N THR A 128 -10.55 10.44 -33.33
CA THR A 128 -11.01 11.58 -34.15
C THR A 128 -10.24 11.66 -35.46
N GLN A 129 -8.92 11.53 -35.43
CA GLN A 129 -8.06 11.54 -36.62
C GLN A 129 -8.38 10.42 -37.61
N VAL A 130 -8.71 9.24 -37.13
CA VAL A 130 -9.01 8.06 -37.96
C VAL A 130 -10.42 8.13 -38.54
N LEU A 131 -11.36 8.75 -37.83
CA LEU A 131 -12.77 8.87 -38.23
C LEU A 131 -13.06 10.16 -39.01
N GLY A 132 -12.11 11.11 -39.09
CA GLY A 132 -12.27 12.37 -39.77
C GLY A 132 -13.17 13.35 -39.01
N VAL A 133 -13.14 13.31 -37.67
CA VAL A 133 -13.84 14.25 -36.79
C VAL A 133 -12.87 15.33 -36.34
N ASP A 134 -13.27 16.59 -36.36
CA ASP A 134 -12.44 17.67 -35.81
C ASP A 134 -12.39 17.51 -34.27
N PRO A 135 -11.19 17.51 -33.64
CA PRO A 135 -11.07 17.44 -32.18
C PRO A 135 -11.84 18.55 -31.44
N ALA A 136 -12.04 19.72 -32.06
CA ALA A 136 -12.81 20.83 -31.49
C ALA A 136 -14.33 20.54 -31.45
N ASP A 137 -14.82 19.74 -32.39
CA ASP A 137 -16.23 19.36 -32.50
C ASP A 137 -16.54 18.00 -31.89
N ALA A 138 -15.52 17.31 -31.34
CA ALA A 138 -15.68 15.98 -30.79
C ALA A 138 -16.56 15.99 -29.52
N LYS A 139 -17.53 15.08 -29.46
CA LYS A 139 -18.36 14.85 -28.25
C LYS A 139 -17.59 13.95 -27.28
N ARG A 140 -16.70 14.54 -26.49
CA ARG A 140 -15.90 13.86 -25.46
C ARG A 140 -16.66 13.82 -24.15
N VAL A 141 -16.83 12.65 -23.55
CA VAL A 141 -17.42 12.45 -22.22
C VAL A 141 -16.47 11.70 -21.30
N THR A 142 -16.43 12.10 -20.03
CA THR A 142 -15.60 11.48 -18.98
C THR A 142 -16.42 11.32 -17.72
N PHE A 143 -16.13 10.30 -16.94
CA PHE A 143 -16.77 10.03 -15.67
C PHE A 143 -15.79 9.32 -14.73
N ASP A 144 -15.86 9.64 -13.44
CA ASP A 144 -15.01 9.05 -12.42
C ASP A 144 -15.45 7.64 -12.04
N ALA A 145 -16.74 7.32 -12.23
CA ALA A 145 -17.32 6.02 -11.95
C ALA A 145 -18.26 5.56 -13.05
N ILE A 146 -18.26 4.27 -13.37
CA ILE A 146 -19.18 3.70 -14.35
C ILE A 146 -20.47 3.29 -13.65
N THR A 147 -21.24 4.28 -13.21
CA THR A 147 -22.59 4.15 -12.69
C THR A 147 -23.63 4.74 -13.65
N LYS A 148 -24.89 4.33 -13.54
CA LYS A 148 -25.95 4.83 -14.42
C LYS A 148 -26.10 6.35 -14.34
N SER A 149 -26.10 6.90 -13.13
CA SER A 149 -26.24 8.35 -12.89
C SER A 149 -25.07 9.15 -13.46
N GLU A 150 -23.83 8.71 -13.22
CA GLU A 150 -22.64 9.37 -13.71
C GLU A 150 -22.56 9.34 -15.24
N VAL A 151 -22.79 8.18 -15.85
CA VAL A 151 -22.79 8.04 -17.30
C VAL A 151 -23.84 8.95 -17.93
N GLN A 152 -25.10 8.90 -17.45
CA GLN A 152 -26.18 9.74 -17.99
C GLN A 152 -25.89 11.24 -17.81
N ARG A 153 -25.32 11.65 -16.68
CA ARG A 153 -24.91 13.04 -16.41
C ARG A 153 -23.81 13.51 -17.37
N ALA A 154 -22.81 12.65 -17.61
CA ALA A 154 -21.69 12.97 -18.51
C ALA A 154 -22.17 13.18 -19.96
N PHE A 155 -23.12 12.39 -20.43
CA PHE A 155 -23.69 12.55 -21.78
C PHE A 155 -24.53 13.82 -21.95
N GLN A 156 -24.95 14.47 -20.87
CA GLN A 156 -25.64 15.77 -20.95
C GLN A 156 -24.68 16.95 -21.11
N LYS A 157 -23.37 16.75 -20.86
CA LYS A 157 -22.36 17.82 -20.86
C LYS A 157 -21.08 17.36 -21.59
N PRO A 158 -21.16 17.06 -22.91
CA PRO A 158 -19.95 16.73 -23.66
C PRO A 158 -19.01 17.92 -23.74
N ARG A 159 -17.74 17.66 -23.93
CA ARG A 159 -16.70 18.66 -24.17
C ARG A 159 -15.89 18.31 -25.41
N ALA A 160 -15.11 19.25 -25.92
CA ALA A 160 -14.11 19.02 -26.95
C ALA A 160 -12.93 18.17 -26.37
N ILE A 161 -12.06 17.66 -27.27
CA ILE A 161 -10.80 17.03 -26.88
C ILE A 161 -9.90 18.08 -26.21
N ASN A 162 -9.32 17.71 -25.08
CA ASN A 162 -8.35 18.53 -24.37
C ASN A 162 -6.95 18.37 -25.00
N MET A 163 -6.62 19.25 -25.97
CA MET A 163 -5.36 19.15 -26.70
C MET A 163 -4.12 19.23 -25.81
N PRO A 164 -4.02 20.09 -24.76
CA PRO A 164 -2.90 20.06 -23.82
C PRO A 164 -2.65 18.70 -23.18
N ARG A 165 -3.70 17.92 -22.85
CA ARG A 165 -3.54 16.55 -22.33
C ARG A 165 -3.06 15.57 -23.41
N VAL A 166 -3.53 15.74 -24.64
CA VAL A 166 -3.04 14.96 -25.79
C VAL A 166 -1.55 15.22 -26.02
N GLU A 167 -1.14 16.48 -26.04
CA GLU A 167 0.24 16.91 -26.23
C GLU A 167 1.15 16.39 -25.09
N ALA A 168 0.69 16.42 -23.86
CA ALA A 168 1.40 15.86 -22.72
C ALA A 168 1.62 14.34 -22.86
N GLN A 169 0.63 13.60 -23.37
CA GLN A 169 0.78 12.17 -23.64
C GLN A 169 1.72 11.92 -24.82
N GLN A 170 1.61 12.71 -25.89
CA GLN A 170 2.49 12.63 -27.05
C GLN A 170 3.95 12.91 -26.67
N ALA A 171 4.20 13.98 -25.92
CA ALA A 171 5.54 14.33 -25.44
C ALA A 171 6.14 13.17 -24.62
N ARG A 172 5.35 12.57 -23.72
CA ARG A 172 5.75 11.40 -22.97
C ARG A 172 6.09 10.21 -23.89
N ARG A 173 5.24 9.92 -24.87
CA ARG A 173 5.45 8.83 -25.82
C ARG A 173 6.71 9.03 -26.67
N ILE A 174 6.94 10.28 -27.13
CA ILE A 174 8.12 10.68 -27.90
C ILE A 174 9.40 10.49 -27.06
N VAL A 175 9.41 11.00 -25.83
CA VAL A 175 10.57 10.86 -24.92
C VAL A 175 10.87 9.39 -24.65
N ASP A 176 9.86 8.58 -24.34
CA ASP A 176 10.05 7.13 -24.13
C ASP A 176 10.62 6.44 -25.38
N ARG A 177 10.17 6.86 -26.58
CA ARG A 177 10.69 6.36 -27.86
C ARG A 177 12.16 6.75 -28.06
N ILE A 178 12.50 8.02 -27.87
CA ILE A 178 13.87 8.52 -28.01
C ILE A 178 14.81 7.82 -27.04
N VAL A 179 14.47 7.76 -25.76
CA VAL A 179 15.26 7.06 -24.72
C VAL A 179 15.45 5.59 -25.09
N GLY A 180 14.37 4.91 -25.46
CA GLY A 180 14.42 3.50 -25.85
C GLY A 180 15.36 3.22 -27.01
N TYR A 181 15.30 4.02 -28.08
CA TYR A 181 16.07 3.80 -29.30
C TYR A 181 17.51 4.35 -29.26
N ARG A 182 17.77 5.38 -28.44
CA ARG A 182 19.10 5.99 -28.37
C ARG A 182 19.95 5.40 -27.24
N VAL A 183 19.37 5.04 -26.12
CA VAL A 183 20.09 4.55 -24.93
C VAL A 183 20.19 3.02 -24.92
N SER A 184 19.16 2.27 -25.34
CA SER A 184 19.24 0.80 -25.35
C SER A 184 20.41 0.23 -26.15
N PRO A 185 20.78 0.76 -27.34
CA PRO A 185 21.96 0.29 -28.06
C PRO A 185 23.28 0.51 -27.30
N VAL A 186 23.36 1.55 -26.46
CA VAL A 186 24.52 1.77 -25.61
C VAL A 186 24.61 0.68 -24.54
N LEU A 187 23.48 0.29 -23.95
CA LEU A 187 23.43 -0.84 -23.01
C LEU A 187 23.84 -2.15 -23.69
N TRP A 188 23.40 -2.40 -24.92
CA TRP A 188 23.78 -3.60 -25.66
C TRP A 188 25.30 -3.67 -25.92
N LYS A 189 25.90 -2.53 -26.21
CA LYS A 189 27.36 -2.44 -26.47
C LYS A 189 28.19 -2.54 -25.19
N LYS A 190 27.71 -2.01 -24.08
CA LYS A 190 28.50 -1.83 -22.86
C LYS A 190 28.20 -2.85 -21.75
N VAL A 191 26.99 -3.43 -21.74
CA VAL A 191 26.51 -4.32 -20.68
C VAL A 191 26.14 -5.69 -21.26
N ALA A 192 24.97 -5.81 -21.91
CA ALA A 192 24.50 -7.06 -22.52
C ALA A 192 23.43 -6.79 -23.58
N GLY A 193 23.38 -7.63 -24.61
CA GLY A 193 22.33 -7.59 -25.64
C GLY A 193 20.93 -7.82 -25.05
N GLY A 194 19.91 -7.19 -25.66
CA GLY A 194 18.51 -7.37 -25.27
C GLY A 194 18.03 -6.53 -24.07
N LEU A 195 18.91 -5.76 -23.43
CA LEU A 195 18.51 -4.81 -22.38
C LEU A 195 17.76 -3.61 -23.00
N SER A 196 16.84 -3.03 -22.23
CA SER A 196 16.12 -1.81 -22.63
C SER A 196 16.33 -0.69 -21.61
N ALA A 197 16.50 0.52 -22.10
CA ALA A 197 16.45 1.72 -21.31
C ALA A 197 15.02 2.29 -21.35
N GLY A 198 14.56 2.79 -20.21
CA GLY A 198 13.26 3.43 -20.10
C GLY A 198 13.25 4.44 -18.95
N ARG A 199 12.44 5.46 -19.07
CA ARG A 199 12.37 6.58 -18.16
C ARG A 199 12.11 6.16 -16.69
N VAL A 200 11.13 5.33 -16.44
CA VAL A 200 10.84 4.79 -15.10
C VAL A 200 11.82 3.69 -14.72
N GLN A 201 12.11 2.79 -15.64
CA GLN A 201 12.98 1.64 -15.47
C GLN A 201 14.40 2.03 -15.02
N SER A 202 14.97 3.06 -15.65
CA SER A 202 16.32 3.53 -15.32
C SER A 202 16.37 4.21 -13.94
N VAL A 203 15.36 5.00 -13.59
CA VAL A 203 15.23 5.63 -12.27
C VAL A 203 15.06 4.58 -11.18
N ALA A 204 14.15 3.61 -11.38
CA ALA A 204 13.95 2.53 -10.42
C ALA A 204 15.22 1.72 -10.19
N THR A 205 15.96 1.40 -11.27
CA THR A 205 17.27 0.71 -11.16
C THR A 205 18.26 1.54 -10.35
N ARG A 206 18.35 2.85 -10.62
CA ARG A 206 19.25 3.76 -9.89
C ARG A 206 18.93 3.78 -8.40
N ILE A 207 17.65 3.94 -8.02
CA ILE A 207 17.20 3.95 -6.62
C ILE A 207 17.58 2.64 -5.91
N VAL A 208 17.42 1.49 -6.58
CA VAL A 208 17.80 0.19 -6.01
C VAL A 208 19.31 0.06 -5.84
N VAL A 209 20.10 0.54 -6.80
CA VAL A 209 21.58 0.52 -6.73
C VAL A 209 22.06 1.44 -5.60
N ASP A 210 21.56 2.67 -5.52
CA ASP A 210 21.94 3.62 -4.47
C ASP A 210 21.61 3.03 -3.07
N ARG A 211 20.47 2.37 -2.92
CA ARG A 211 20.13 1.67 -1.68
C ARG A 211 21.09 0.53 -1.35
N GLU A 212 21.53 -0.24 -2.31
CA GLU A 212 22.48 -1.32 -2.10
C GLU A 212 23.88 -0.76 -1.73
N GLU A 213 24.27 0.40 -2.29
CA GLU A 213 25.48 1.11 -1.90
C GLU A 213 25.40 1.64 -0.47
N GLU A 214 24.26 2.23 -0.07
CA GLU A 214 23.99 2.63 1.31
C GLU A 214 24.13 1.44 2.28
N ILE A 215 23.54 0.29 1.94
CA ILE A 215 23.62 -0.92 2.75
C ILE A 215 25.06 -1.42 2.85
N ARG A 216 25.82 -1.39 1.76
CA ARG A 216 27.23 -1.82 1.74
C ARG A 216 28.16 -0.90 2.51
N ALA A 217 27.90 0.40 2.47
CA ALA A 217 28.67 1.41 3.20
C ALA A 217 28.29 1.48 4.69
N PHE A 218 27.14 0.92 5.05
CA PHE A 218 26.60 1.03 6.40
C PHE A 218 27.51 0.35 7.43
N THR A 219 27.77 1.07 8.51
CA THR A 219 28.48 0.59 9.70
C THR A 219 27.61 0.85 10.93
N PRO A 220 27.22 -0.17 11.70
CA PRO A 220 26.26 -0.02 12.78
C PRO A 220 26.82 0.78 13.96
N SER A 221 25.98 1.62 14.55
CA SER A 221 26.14 2.14 15.91
C SER A 221 25.71 1.10 16.93
N GLU A 222 26.16 1.25 18.18
CA GLU A 222 25.84 0.38 19.29
C GLU A 222 25.01 1.12 20.33
N SER A 223 24.02 0.45 20.90
CA SER A 223 23.26 0.91 22.05
C SER A 223 22.97 -0.23 23.01
N TRP A 224 22.64 0.12 24.24
CA TRP A 224 22.25 -0.84 25.27
C TRP A 224 20.90 -0.46 25.87
N ASP A 225 20.02 -1.44 25.94
CA ASP A 225 18.78 -1.36 26.69
C ASP A 225 18.84 -2.33 27.86
N ILE A 226 18.16 -2.00 28.96
CA ILE A 226 17.99 -2.89 30.08
C ILE A 226 16.49 -3.06 30.35
N GLY A 227 15.96 -4.21 29.92
CA GLY A 227 14.58 -4.58 30.17
C GLY A 227 14.42 -5.21 31.55
N GLY A 228 13.26 -5.01 32.17
CA GLY A 228 12.87 -5.65 33.42
C GLY A 228 11.50 -6.31 33.30
N MET A 229 11.36 -7.49 33.91
CA MET A 229 10.08 -8.15 34.14
C MET A 229 9.82 -8.12 35.65
N MET A 230 8.73 -7.47 36.05
CA MET A 230 8.41 -7.27 37.47
C MET A 230 7.04 -7.84 37.82
N THR A 231 6.86 -8.19 39.08
CA THR A 231 5.59 -8.69 39.63
C THR A 231 5.20 -7.92 40.89
N PHE A 232 3.89 -7.67 41.04
CA PHE A 232 3.30 -7.17 42.30
C PHE A 232 3.18 -8.24 43.37
N ASP A 233 3.32 -9.51 43.00
CA ASP A 233 3.41 -10.61 43.98
C ASP A 233 4.87 -10.85 44.35
N VAL A 234 5.38 -10.01 45.24
CA VAL A 234 6.79 -9.95 45.63
C VAL A 234 7.31 -11.32 46.08
N ALA A 235 6.48 -12.12 46.78
CA ALA A 235 6.86 -13.46 47.26
C ALA A 235 7.08 -14.46 46.12
N LYS A 236 6.47 -14.23 44.96
CA LYS A 236 6.59 -15.10 43.79
C LYS A 236 7.72 -14.72 42.85
N ALA A 237 8.44 -13.63 43.05
CA ALA A 237 9.49 -13.20 42.14
C ALA A 237 10.53 -14.28 41.84
N VAL A 238 11.00 -14.98 42.87
CA VAL A 238 12.01 -16.07 42.71
C VAL A 238 11.47 -17.24 41.89
N PRO A 239 10.32 -17.87 42.20
CA PRO A 239 9.79 -18.94 41.36
C PRO A 239 9.43 -18.48 39.96
N LEU A 240 8.92 -17.23 39.78
CA LEU A 240 8.61 -16.67 38.48
C LEU A 240 9.84 -16.54 37.57
N HIS A 241 11.03 -16.30 38.13
CA HIS A 241 12.26 -16.26 37.33
C HIS A 241 12.51 -17.62 36.63
N ALA A 242 12.35 -18.72 37.35
CA ALA A 242 12.53 -20.07 36.77
C ALA A 242 11.44 -20.39 35.73
N GLU A 243 10.17 -20.05 36.03
CA GLU A 243 9.05 -20.23 35.09
C GLU A 243 9.23 -19.40 33.81
N TRP A 244 9.66 -18.14 33.94
CA TRP A 244 9.92 -17.25 32.83
C TRP A 244 11.05 -17.76 31.94
N THR A 245 12.16 -18.16 32.54
CA THR A 245 13.29 -18.75 31.83
C THR A 245 12.86 -19.98 31.04
N ALA A 246 12.09 -20.88 31.68
CA ALA A 246 11.54 -22.06 31.01
C ALA A 246 10.56 -21.71 29.89
N PHE A 247 9.71 -20.68 30.07
CA PHE A 247 8.81 -20.20 29.03
C PHE A 247 9.60 -19.62 27.86
N MET A 248 10.59 -18.77 28.11
CA MET A 248 11.39 -18.11 27.08
C MET A 248 12.34 -19.07 26.33
N SER A 249 12.65 -20.23 26.91
CA SER A 249 13.43 -21.26 26.23
C SER A 249 12.63 -22.08 25.21
N ARG A 250 11.29 -22.00 25.21
CA ARG A 250 10.43 -22.72 24.27
C ARG A 250 10.72 -22.26 22.84
N ARG A 251 10.57 -23.19 21.92
CA ARG A 251 10.68 -22.88 20.46
C ARG A 251 9.49 -23.48 19.75
N ASP A 252 8.98 -22.75 18.76
CA ASP A 252 7.96 -23.28 17.86
C ASP A 252 8.57 -24.25 16.83
N GLU A 253 7.75 -24.83 15.96
CA GLU A 253 8.18 -25.76 14.90
C GLU A 253 9.22 -25.15 13.94
N ARG A 254 9.35 -23.82 13.90
CA ARG A 254 10.33 -23.08 13.10
C ARG A 254 11.53 -22.59 13.91
N GLY A 255 11.68 -23.06 15.16
CA GLY A 255 12.77 -22.68 16.05
C GLY A 255 12.68 -21.26 16.63
N ARG A 256 11.52 -20.58 16.53
CA ARG A 256 11.33 -19.21 17.02
C ARG A 256 10.93 -19.18 18.50
N PRO A 257 11.39 -18.18 19.27
CA PRO A 257 10.98 -17.98 20.66
C PRO A 257 9.50 -17.54 20.74
N PRO A 258 8.90 -17.52 21.93
CA PRO A 258 7.54 -17.02 22.15
C PRO A 258 7.34 -15.63 21.57
N PHE A 259 6.21 -15.43 20.87
CA PHE A 259 5.86 -14.13 20.30
C PHE A 259 5.60 -13.09 21.40
N VAL A 260 5.67 -11.80 21.05
CA VAL A 260 5.40 -10.69 21.98
C VAL A 260 4.03 -10.86 22.64
N ARG A 261 2.99 -11.18 21.86
CA ARG A 261 1.64 -11.45 22.36
C ARG A 261 1.61 -12.53 23.44
N ASP A 262 2.30 -13.65 23.22
CA ASP A 262 2.30 -14.77 24.15
C ASP A 262 3.06 -14.41 25.44
N ARG A 263 4.11 -13.58 25.33
CA ARG A 263 4.83 -13.02 26.47
C ARG A 263 3.96 -12.07 27.29
N MET A 264 3.21 -11.17 26.63
CA MET A 264 2.30 -10.24 27.32
C MET A 264 1.14 -10.98 27.99
N ALA A 265 0.58 -12.01 27.36
CA ALA A 265 -0.44 -12.86 27.96
C ALA A 265 0.11 -13.60 29.19
N TRP A 266 1.32 -14.17 29.12
CA TRP A 266 1.98 -14.83 30.22
C TRP A 266 2.19 -13.89 31.42
N LEU A 267 2.60 -12.64 31.17
CA LEU A 267 2.78 -11.60 32.20
C LEU A 267 1.45 -11.23 32.83
N ALA A 268 0.40 -11.00 32.02
CA ALA A 268 -0.92 -10.60 32.51
C ALA A 268 -1.54 -11.63 33.46
N GLU A 269 -1.43 -12.93 33.14
CA GLU A 269 -1.89 -14.03 34.01
C GLU A 269 -1.21 -14.05 35.40
N ARG A 270 0.00 -13.53 35.50
CA ARG A 270 0.84 -13.56 36.70
C ARG A 270 0.98 -12.20 37.40
N ARG A 271 0.09 -11.24 37.04
CA ARG A 271 0.17 -9.87 37.52
C ARG A 271 1.57 -9.26 37.33
N GLY A 272 2.24 -9.66 36.26
CA GLY A 272 3.54 -9.16 35.87
C GLY A 272 3.42 -8.01 34.86
N LEU A 273 4.51 -7.27 34.70
CA LEU A 273 4.65 -6.25 33.68
C LEU A 273 6.08 -6.21 33.14
N ALA A 274 6.20 -5.81 31.88
CA ALA A 274 7.48 -5.51 31.25
C ALA A 274 7.76 -4.00 31.36
N CYS A 275 9.02 -3.65 31.58
CA CYS A 275 9.46 -2.27 31.71
C CYS A 275 10.90 -2.11 31.21
N ASP A 276 11.29 -0.88 30.90
CA ASP A 276 12.62 -0.53 30.44
C ASP A 276 13.26 0.47 31.42
N LEU A 277 14.57 0.29 31.68
CA LEU A 277 15.35 1.20 32.51
C LEU A 277 15.47 2.57 31.81
N VAL A 278 15.05 3.63 32.48
CA VAL A 278 15.04 4.99 31.93
C VAL A 278 15.93 5.97 32.70
N GLU A 279 16.29 5.65 33.94
CA GLU A 279 17.20 6.47 34.76
C GLU A 279 18.13 5.60 35.60
N VAL A 280 19.36 6.08 35.83
CA VAL A 280 20.34 5.53 36.77
C VAL A 280 21.11 6.68 37.40
N GLY A 281 21.31 6.64 38.71
CA GLY A 281 22.02 7.71 39.43
C GLY A 281 21.36 9.09 39.28
N GLY A 282 20.04 9.14 39.13
CA GLY A 282 19.27 10.37 38.94
C GLY A 282 19.44 11.04 37.57
N LYS A 283 20.01 10.34 36.59
CA LYS A 283 20.20 10.82 35.22
C LYS A 283 19.50 9.89 34.23
N PRO A 284 19.00 10.43 33.11
CA PRO A 284 18.46 9.60 32.02
C PRO A 284 19.45 8.53 31.60
N PHE A 285 18.99 7.28 31.53
CA PHE A 285 19.77 6.17 31.00
C PHE A 285 19.75 6.21 29.48
N LYS A 286 20.90 6.58 28.92
CA LYS A 286 21.15 6.57 27.48
C LYS A 286 22.58 6.09 27.28
N LEU A 287 22.73 4.87 26.78
CA LEU A 287 24.02 4.26 26.53
C LEU A 287 24.15 3.91 25.07
N GLU A 288 24.79 4.82 24.33
CA GLU A 288 24.92 4.75 22.88
C GLU A 288 26.35 5.13 22.46
N ALA A 289 26.82 4.53 21.39
CA ALA A 289 28.08 4.92 20.75
C ALA A 289 27.88 4.88 19.22
N GLU A 290 28.28 5.95 18.57
CA GLU A 290 28.31 6.03 17.12
C GLU A 290 29.32 5.03 16.53
N ASN A 291 29.15 4.72 15.26
CA ASN A 291 30.01 3.77 14.53
C ASN A 291 31.50 4.13 14.53
N THR A 292 31.84 5.42 14.66
CA THR A 292 33.22 5.94 14.71
C THR A 292 33.81 5.90 16.13
N SER A 293 33.02 5.70 17.18
CA SER A 293 33.47 5.69 18.56
C SER A 293 34.23 4.41 18.89
N THR A 294 35.32 4.52 19.62
CA THR A 294 36.09 3.39 20.18
C THR A 294 35.73 3.05 21.63
N THR A 295 34.79 3.80 22.24
CA THR A 295 34.38 3.61 23.63
C THR A 295 33.73 2.26 23.83
N ASP A 296 34.25 1.47 24.77
CA ASP A 296 33.61 0.23 25.21
C ASP A 296 32.44 0.54 26.16
N LEU A 297 31.23 0.21 25.74
CA LEU A 297 30.00 0.48 26.51
C LEU A 297 29.68 -0.62 27.53
N ALA A 298 30.27 -1.81 27.41
CA ALA A 298 29.93 -2.97 28.22
C ALA A 298 30.14 -2.76 29.75
N PRO A 299 31.22 -2.12 30.21
CA PRO A 299 31.38 -1.84 31.66
C PRO A 299 30.29 -0.89 32.20
N SER A 300 29.86 0.06 31.39
CA SER A 300 28.76 1.00 31.78
C SER A 300 27.40 0.30 31.79
N ALA A 301 27.15 -0.59 30.82
CA ALA A 301 25.97 -1.42 30.76
C ALA A 301 25.88 -2.39 31.95
N GLN A 302 27.02 -3.00 32.32
CA GLN A 302 27.11 -3.85 33.52
C GLN A 302 26.75 -3.07 34.78
N LYS A 303 27.39 -1.93 35.02
CA LYS A 303 27.09 -1.08 36.18
C LYS A 303 25.60 -0.64 36.23
N ALA A 304 25.02 -0.32 35.10
CA ALA A 304 23.60 0.02 35.04
C ALA A 304 22.70 -1.18 35.35
N ALA A 305 23.06 -2.37 34.90
CA ALA A 305 22.33 -3.61 35.20
C ALA A 305 22.42 -3.96 36.68
N GLU A 306 23.57 -3.80 37.29
CA GLU A 306 23.76 -3.98 38.76
C GLU A 306 22.96 -2.93 39.55
N ALA A 307 22.96 -1.67 39.11
CA ALA A 307 22.12 -0.62 39.69
C ALA A 307 20.62 -0.91 39.52
N ALA A 308 20.23 -1.57 38.45
CA ALA A 308 18.87 -2.01 38.17
C ALA A 308 18.47 -3.27 39.01
N GLY A 309 19.39 -3.94 39.64
CA GLY A 309 19.11 -5.10 40.51
C GLY A 309 19.56 -6.46 39.97
N LEU A 310 20.48 -6.49 39.02
CA LEU A 310 21.12 -7.72 38.61
C LEU A 310 22.29 -8.03 39.52
N VAL A 311 22.44 -9.29 39.95
CA VAL A 311 23.53 -9.79 40.81
C VAL A 311 24.19 -10.99 40.16
N ASP A 312 25.36 -11.38 40.66
CA ASP A 312 26.19 -12.44 40.11
C ASP A 312 26.50 -12.24 38.63
N VAL A 313 26.82 -10.98 38.31
CA VAL A 313 26.91 -10.53 36.91
C VAL A 313 28.17 -11.07 36.25
N THR A 314 27.99 -11.72 35.12
CA THR A 314 29.08 -12.19 34.24
C THR A 314 28.99 -11.49 32.90
N LEU A 315 30.14 -11.11 32.36
CA LEU A 315 30.29 -10.48 31.06
C LEU A 315 31.09 -11.42 30.16
N THR A 316 30.50 -11.85 29.06
CA THR A 316 31.16 -12.67 28.05
C THR A 316 31.28 -11.90 26.75
N ARG A 317 32.37 -12.12 26.01
CA ARG A 317 32.63 -11.49 24.72
C ARG A 317 32.86 -12.55 23.67
N GLU A 318 32.22 -12.34 22.52
CA GLU A 318 32.39 -13.17 21.33
C GLU A 318 32.70 -12.26 20.14
N THR A 319 33.46 -12.80 19.19
CA THR A 319 33.75 -12.08 17.94
C THR A 319 32.84 -12.63 16.84
N ASP A 320 32.04 -11.77 16.25
CA ASP A 320 31.27 -12.08 15.05
C ASP A 320 32.13 -11.81 13.81
N ALA A 321 32.48 -12.86 13.08
CA ALA A 321 33.29 -12.78 11.87
C ALA A 321 32.59 -12.00 10.74
N ASP A 322 31.26 -12.08 10.68
CA ASP A 322 30.43 -11.41 9.68
C ASP A 322 30.02 -10.00 10.09
N GLY A 323 30.22 -9.64 11.36
CA GLY A 323 29.91 -8.34 11.93
C GLY A 323 30.75 -7.22 11.30
N ARG A 324 30.17 -6.00 11.22
CA ARG A 324 30.86 -4.79 10.76
C ARG A 324 31.00 -3.77 11.89
N GLY A 325 32.13 -3.07 11.91
CA GLY A 325 32.38 -2.04 12.91
C GLY A 325 32.20 -2.57 14.33
N ARG A 326 31.36 -1.91 15.11
CA ARG A 326 31.07 -2.29 16.52
C ARG A 326 30.37 -3.64 16.64
N ALA A 327 29.58 -4.05 15.65
CA ALA A 327 28.91 -5.36 15.66
C ALA A 327 29.84 -6.57 15.53
N LYS A 328 31.15 -6.37 15.36
CA LYS A 328 32.14 -7.45 15.48
C LYS A 328 32.30 -7.95 16.90
N SER A 329 32.03 -7.11 17.90
CA SER A 329 32.16 -7.47 19.31
C SER A 329 30.80 -7.66 19.93
N LEU A 330 30.38 -8.91 20.02
CA LEU A 330 29.15 -9.30 20.71
C LEU A 330 29.44 -9.45 22.20
N VAL A 331 28.71 -8.71 23.00
CA VAL A 331 28.84 -8.76 24.46
C VAL A 331 27.53 -9.23 25.06
N ARG A 332 27.62 -10.24 25.90
CA ARG A 332 26.48 -10.71 26.69
C ARG A 332 26.75 -10.43 28.16
N ILE A 333 25.83 -9.74 28.79
CA ILE A 333 25.80 -9.54 30.24
C ILE A 333 24.68 -10.43 30.77
N SER A 334 25.00 -11.31 31.69
CA SER A 334 24.07 -12.24 32.34
C SER A 334 24.26 -12.22 33.86
N GLY A 335 23.22 -12.57 34.56
CA GLY A 335 23.18 -12.60 36.02
C GLY A 335 21.79 -13.07 36.46
N ARG A 336 21.49 -12.94 37.72
CA ARG A 336 20.14 -13.22 38.24
C ARG A 336 19.57 -11.96 38.91
N PRO A 337 18.25 -11.79 38.96
CA PRO A 337 17.63 -10.70 39.72
C PRO A 337 17.96 -10.85 41.20
N ASP A 338 18.31 -9.77 41.89
CA ASP A 338 18.50 -9.74 43.32
C ASP A 338 17.17 -10.03 44.03
N PRO A 339 17.03 -11.12 44.79
CA PRO A 339 15.79 -11.44 45.49
C PRO A 339 15.35 -10.38 46.52
N LYS A 340 16.28 -9.50 46.90
CA LYS A 340 16.03 -8.38 47.82
C LYS A 340 15.66 -7.09 47.11
N ALA A 341 15.85 -7.02 45.80
CA ALA A 341 15.52 -5.82 45.05
C ALA A 341 14.02 -5.50 45.12
N ARG A 342 13.70 -4.28 45.42
CA ARG A 342 12.33 -3.75 45.50
C ARG A 342 12.21 -2.49 44.68
N PHE A 343 11.05 -2.36 44.05
CA PHE A 343 10.66 -1.18 43.31
C PHE A 343 9.31 -0.70 43.81
N THR A 344 9.12 0.60 43.78
CA THR A 344 7.87 1.24 44.18
C THR A 344 7.32 2.02 43.01
N VAL A 345 6.01 1.98 42.82
CA VAL A 345 5.31 2.83 41.84
C VAL A 345 5.45 4.29 42.24
N GLU A 346 6.31 5.03 41.55
CA GLU A 346 6.59 6.45 41.78
C GLU A 346 5.49 7.35 41.21
N SER A 347 5.10 7.11 39.95
CA SER A 347 4.01 7.81 39.29
C SER A 347 3.24 6.93 38.33
N ILE A 348 1.99 7.31 38.11
CA ILE A 348 1.08 6.71 37.10
C ILE A 348 0.50 7.88 36.31
N ASP A 349 0.86 7.98 35.04
CA ASP A 349 0.41 9.04 34.15
C ASP A 349 -0.49 8.43 33.07
N VAL A 350 -1.78 8.74 33.12
CA VAL A 350 -2.77 8.30 32.14
C VAL A 350 -3.08 9.44 31.20
N THR A 351 -2.85 9.21 29.91
CA THR A 351 -3.11 10.20 28.88
C THR A 351 -4.06 9.61 27.84
N ARG A 352 -5.14 10.33 27.53
CA ARG A 352 -6.02 9.97 26.43
C ARG A 352 -5.43 10.42 25.11
N THR A 353 -5.20 9.45 24.23
CA THR A 353 -4.66 9.68 22.89
C THR A 353 -5.68 9.27 21.83
N LYS A 354 -5.63 9.92 20.66
CA LYS A 354 -6.52 9.64 19.53
C LYS A 354 -5.71 9.13 18.34
N SER A 355 -6.22 8.10 17.71
CA SER A 355 -5.73 7.63 16.41
C SER A 355 -6.71 8.06 15.33
N ARG A 356 -6.21 8.73 14.29
CA ARG A 356 -7.02 9.20 13.16
C ARG A 356 -7.07 8.17 12.04
N PRO A 357 -8.19 8.08 11.30
CA PRO A 357 -8.25 7.25 10.12
C PRO A 357 -7.32 7.78 9.02
N PHE A 358 -6.86 6.85 8.17
CA PHE A 358 -6.06 7.18 7.00
C PHE A 358 -6.91 7.83 5.91
N PRO A 359 -6.30 8.63 4.99
CA PRO A 359 -6.97 9.12 3.79
C PRO A 359 -7.51 7.98 2.93
N PRO A 360 -8.51 8.25 2.06
CA PRO A 360 -8.91 7.31 1.02
C PRO A 360 -7.75 7.04 0.07
N PHE A 361 -7.79 5.92 -0.65
CA PHE A 361 -6.69 5.50 -1.51
C PHE A 361 -6.52 6.37 -2.75
N ILE A 362 -5.25 6.63 -3.06
CA ILE A 362 -4.75 6.95 -4.40
C ILE A 362 -4.07 5.72 -5.00
N THR A 363 -3.66 5.76 -6.26
CA THR A 363 -3.05 4.61 -6.95
C THR A 363 -1.89 4.01 -6.16
N SER A 364 -0.94 4.82 -5.73
CA SER A 364 0.26 4.35 -5.03
C SER A 364 -0.05 3.77 -3.66
N THR A 365 -0.91 4.41 -2.87
CA THR A 365 -1.29 3.92 -1.53
C THR A 365 -2.14 2.65 -1.60
N LEU A 366 -2.98 2.49 -2.64
CA LEU A 366 -3.68 1.23 -2.91
C LEU A 366 -2.70 0.10 -3.22
N GLN A 367 -1.72 0.34 -4.09
CA GLN A 367 -0.70 -0.64 -4.43
C GLN A 367 0.12 -1.05 -3.20
N GLN A 368 0.53 -0.09 -2.36
CA GLN A 368 1.24 -0.35 -1.12
C GLN A 368 0.41 -1.18 -0.14
N ALA A 369 -0.86 -0.83 0.06
CA ALA A 369 -1.75 -1.54 0.96
C ALA A 369 -2.08 -2.95 0.44
N ALA A 370 -2.32 -3.12 -0.86
CA ALA A 370 -2.57 -4.42 -1.47
C ALA A 370 -1.32 -5.33 -1.38
N SER A 371 -0.12 -4.78 -1.61
CA SER A 371 1.12 -5.55 -1.46
C SER A 371 1.35 -5.98 -0.01
N SER A 372 1.23 -5.07 0.96
CA SER A 372 1.55 -5.35 2.35
C SER A 372 0.48 -6.20 3.07
N ARG A 373 -0.82 -5.96 2.79
CA ARG A 373 -1.93 -6.63 3.50
C ARG A 373 -2.47 -7.86 2.77
N LEU A 374 -2.41 -7.86 1.43
CA LEU A 374 -3.00 -8.92 0.60
C LEU A 374 -1.95 -9.78 -0.12
N GLY A 375 -0.67 -9.35 -0.13
CA GLY A 375 0.40 -10.03 -0.86
C GLY A 375 0.25 -9.94 -2.38
N MET A 376 -0.44 -8.92 -2.90
CA MET A 376 -0.65 -8.70 -4.33
C MET A 376 0.45 -7.83 -4.93
N SER A 377 0.95 -8.20 -6.11
CA SER A 377 1.85 -7.33 -6.88
C SER A 377 1.10 -6.10 -7.41
N THR A 378 1.84 -5.04 -7.74
CA THR A 378 1.28 -3.80 -8.28
C THR A 378 0.50 -4.05 -9.58
N ASP A 379 1.05 -4.85 -10.51
CA ASP A 379 0.37 -5.21 -11.76
C ASP A 379 -0.95 -5.96 -11.51
N ARG A 380 -0.93 -6.94 -10.58
CA ARG A 380 -2.13 -7.71 -10.23
C ARG A 380 -3.19 -6.83 -9.58
N THR A 381 -2.78 -5.95 -8.67
CA THR A 381 -3.66 -4.96 -8.03
C THR A 381 -4.36 -4.09 -9.06
N MET A 382 -3.60 -3.50 -9.99
CA MET A 382 -4.17 -2.63 -11.02
C MET A 382 -5.09 -3.36 -11.99
N ARG A 383 -4.77 -4.60 -12.35
CA ARG A 383 -5.63 -5.43 -13.21
C ARG A 383 -6.97 -5.74 -12.56
N ILE A 384 -6.97 -6.07 -11.27
CA ILE A 384 -8.20 -6.34 -10.52
C ILE A 384 -8.99 -5.05 -10.32
N ALA A 385 -8.33 -3.94 -9.97
CA ALA A 385 -8.97 -2.63 -9.85
C ALA A 385 -9.65 -2.21 -11.16
N GLN A 386 -9.01 -2.43 -12.32
CA GLN A 386 -9.60 -2.19 -13.63
C GLN A 386 -10.90 -2.99 -13.84
N GLN A 387 -10.91 -4.28 -13.45
CA GLN A 387 -12.10 -5.11 -13.54
C GLN A 387 -13.25 -4.58 -12.65
N LEU A 388 -12.93 -4.17 -11.42
CA LEU A 388 -13.90 -3.60 -10.50
C LEU A 388 -14.47 -2.27 -11.02
N TYR A 389 -13.65 -1.45 -11.65
CA TYR A 389 -14.07 -0.19 -12.28
C TYR A 389 -14.96 -0.42 -13.50
N GLU A 390 -14.54 -1.29 -14.43
CA GLU A 390 -15.25 -1.53 -15.70
C GLU A 390 -16.59 -2.25 -15.52
N GLY A 391 -16.76 -2.93 -14.39
CA GLY A 391 -18.01 -3.53 -13.96
C GLY A 391 -17.97 -5.03 -13.77
N ILE A 392 -18.70 -5.44 -12.75
CA ILE A 392 -18.95 -6.84 -12.37
C ILE A 392 -20.45 -7.11 -12.53
N ASP A 393 -20.79 -8.33 -12.94
CA ASP A 393 -22.18 -8.77 -13.08
C ASP A 393 -22.73 -9.15 -11.70
N LEU A 394 -23.60 -8.32 -11.14
CA LEU A 394 -24.31 -8.59 -9.88
C LEU A 394 -25.67 -9.22 -10.17
N PRO A 395 -26.16 -10.19 -9.36
CA PRO A 395 -27.39 -10.93 -9.63
C PRO A 395 -28.61 -10.03 -9.88
N ASP A 396 -28.83 -9.03 -9.02
CA ASP A 396 -30.05 -8.20 -9.06
C ASP A 396 -29.88 -6.90 -9.86
N GLU A 397 -28.64 -6.45 -10.07
CA GLU A 397 -28.36 -5.16 -10.71
C GLU A 397 -27.78 -5.34 -12.13
N GLY A 398 -27.33 -6.57 -12.49
CA GLY A 398 -26.54 -6.85 -13.68
C GLY A 398 -25.19 -6.14 -13.60
N ARG A 399 -24.60 -5.76 -14.74
CA ARG A 399 -23.24 -5.23 -14.77
C ARG A 399 -23.15 -3.82 -14.20
N VAL A 400 -22.27 -3.64 -13.18
CA VAL A 400 -22.10 -2.39 -12.41
C VAL A 400 -20.63 -2.15 -12.11
N GLY A 401 -20.14 -0.91 -12.29
CA GLY A 401 -18.83 -0.49 -11.80
C GLY A 401 -18.83 -0.37 -10.29
N LEU A 402 -17.92 -1.07 -9.62
CA LEU A 402 -17.89 -1.17 -8.16
C LEU A 402 -17.02 -0.12 -7.50
N ILE A 403 -16.05 0.44 -8.20
CA ILE A 403 -15.14 1.47 -7.68
C ILE A 403 -15.04 2.65 -8.65
N THR A 404 -14.53 3.79 -8.16
CA THR A 404 -14.11 4.93 -8.98
C THR A 404 -12.84 4.60 -9.75
N TYR A 405 -12.45 5.48 -10.66
CA TYR A 405 -11.27 5.30 -11.49
C TYR A 405 -10.01 5.14 -10.65
N MET A 406 -9.28 4.05 -10.89
CA MET A 406 -8.17 3.61 -10.04
C MET A 406 -6.82 4.26 -10.35
N ARG A 407 -6.71 5.07 -11.39
CA ARG A 407 -5.49 5.85 -11.71
C ARG A 407 -5.70 7.30 -11.31
N THR A 408 -5.49 7.59 -10.05
CA THR A 408 -5.65 8.91 -9.45
C THR A 408 -4.56 9.16 -8.42
N ASP A 409 -4.13 10.39 -8.32
CA ASP A 409 -3.24 10.94 -7.30
C ASP A 409 -3.99 11.85 -6.31
N SER A 410 -5.34 11.92 -6.44
CA SER A 410 -6.20 12.74 -5.61
C SER A 410 -6.81 11.96 -4.45
N THR A 411 -6.79 12.53 -3.25
CA THR A 411 -7.51 12.05 -2.06
C THR A 411 -8.88 12.72 -1.91
N ASN A 412 -9.31 13.53 -2.87
CA ASN A 412 -10.58 14.24 -2.82
C ASN A 412 -11.76 13.26 -2.90
N LEU A 413 -12.83 13.60 -2.20
CA LEU A 413 -14.10 12.90 -2.25
C LEU A 413 -15.20 13.90 -2.63
N SER A 414 -16.10 13.48 -3.52
CA SER A 414 -17.28 14.30 -3.82
C SER A 414 -18.17 14.44 -2.58
N ARG A 415 -18.95 15.50 -2.57
CA ARG A 415 -19.89 15.75 -1.47
C ARG A 415 -20.87 14.59 -1.30
N GLU A 416 -21.38 14.06 -2.38
CA GLU A 416 -22.27 12.90 -2.42
C GLU A 416 -21.64 11.66 -1.82
N ALA A 417 -20.35 11.42 -2.10
CA ALA A 417 -19.59 10.30 -1.53
C ALA A 417 -19.41 10.44 -0.02
N ILE A 418 -19.06 11.64 0.45
CA ILE A 418 -18.93 11.92 1.88
C ILE A 418 -20.27 11.72 2.60
N GLU A 419 -21.35 12.28 2.07
CA GLU A 419 -22.69 12.14 2.64
C GLU A 419 -23.15 10.66 2.65
N MET A 420 -22.83 9.91 1.62
CA MET A 420 -23.12 8.48 1.54
C MET A 420 -22.37 7.67 2.61
N ALA A 421 -21.06 7.90 2.77
CA ALA A 421 -20.26 7.22 3.80
C ALA A 421 -20.76 7.55 5.21
N ARG A 422 -21.08 8.81 5.47
CA ARG A 422 -21.62 9.26 6.77
C ARG A 422 -22.99 8.67 7.08
N ARG A 423 -23.89 8.58 6.09
CA ARG A 423 -25.19 7.88 6.26
C ARG A 423 -25.00 6.39 6.54
N TYR A 424 -24.06 5.74 5.85
CA TYR A 424 -23.74 4.34 6.12
C TYR A 424 -23.26 4.15 7.56
N LEU A 425 -22.32 4.98 8.02
CA LEU A 425 -21.80 4.95 9.39
C LEU A 425 -22.91 5.13 10.44
N ASP A 426 -23.78 6.12 10.24
CA ASP A 426 -24.88 6.40 11.16
C ASP A 426 -25.85 5.20 11.25
N GLN A 427 -26.27 4.66 10.11
CA GLN A 427 -27.25 3.58 10.06
C GLN A 427 -26.72 2.22 10.53
N ARG A 428 -25.43 1.93 10.31
CA ARG A 428 -24.84 0.62 10.60
C ARG A 428 -24.08 0.57 11.93
N HIS A 429 -23.50 1.69 12.36
CA HIS A 429 -22.66 1.77 13.55
C HIS A 429 -23.22 2.75 14.60
N GLY A 430 -24.06 3.68 14.18
CA GLY A 430 -24.71 4.68 15.05
C GLY A 430 -23.95 6.02 15.08
N ALA A 431 -24.65 7.05 15.56
CA ALA A 431 -24.22 8.45 15.51
C ALA A 431 -22.83 8.71 16.13
N LYS A 432 -22.42 7.95 17.15
CA LYS A 432 -21.11 8.11 17.81
C LYS A 432 -19.92 7.83 16.88
N TYR A 433 -20.13 7.09 15.76
CA TYR A 433 -19.10 6.82 14.76
C TYR A 433 -19.04 7.90 13.67
N VAL A 434 -19.95 8.87 13.67
CA VAL A 434 -19.99 9.95 12.69
C VAL A 434 -19.43 11.23 13.34
N PRO A 435 -18.27 11.76 12.92
CA PRO A 435 -17.73 12.99 13.48
C PRO A 435 -18.63 14.17 13.13
N ASP A 436 -18.64 15.23 13.97
CA ASP A 436 -19.49 16.42 13.78
C ASP A 436 -19.30 17.05 12.39
N LYS A 437 -18.05 17.13 11.96
CA LYS A 437 -17.69 17.71 10.65
C LYS A 437 -17.19 16.61 9.70
N PRO A 438 -17.55 16.69 8.41
CA PRO A 438 -16.94 15.85 7.40
C PRO A 438 -15.42 15.93 7.41
N ARG A 439 -14.74 14.82 7.23
CA ARG A 439 -13.28 14.80 7.10
C ARG A 439 -12.89 15.16 5.68
N MET A 440 -12.03 16.15 5.58
CA MET A 440 -11.41 16.56 4.32
C MET A 440 -9.93 16.16 4.34
N TYR A 441 -9.45 15.66 3.23
CA TYR A 441 -8.06 15.26 3.06
C TYR A 441 -7.45 16.11 1.95
N ALA A 442 -6.38 16.84 2.27
CA ALA A 442 -5.63 17.59 1.27
C ALA A 442 -4.79 16.64 0.43
N SER A 443 -4.72 16.87 -0.88
CA SER A 443 -3.73 16.22 -1.73
C SER A 443 -2.33 16.71 -1.32
N SER A 444 -1.40 15.80 -1.13
CA SER A 444 0.00 16.12 -0.87
C SER A 444 0.76 16.59 -2.10
N ASN A 445 0.16 16.44 -3.27
CA ASN A 445 0.76 16.78 -4.56
C ASN A 445 0.13 18.07 -5.09
N GLU A 446 0.88 19.18 -5.05
CA GLU A 446 0.44 20.48 -5.62
C GLU A 446 0.21 20.42 -7.14
N SER A 447 0.84 19.45 -7.80
CA SER A 447 0.64 19.15 -9.23
C SER A 447 -0.43 18.08 -9.48
N ALA A 448 -1.19 17.66 -8.44
CA ALA A 448 -2.30 16.73 -8.63
C ALA A 448 -3.25 17.30 -9.68
N GLN A 449 -3.27 16.68 -10.85
CA GLN A 449 -4.08 17.11 -11.95
C GLN A 449 -5.54 16.94 -11.58
N GLU A 450 -6.15 18.07 -11.16
CA GLU A 450 -7.57 18.38 -11.28
C GLU A 450 -8.57 17.33 -10.74
N ALA A 451 -9.59 17.81 -10.06
CA ALA A 451 -10.98 17.27 -10.00
C ALA A 451 -11.20 15.75 -9.98
N HIS A 452 -10.16 14.92 -9.87
CA HIS A 452 -10.30 13.47 -9.75
C HIS A 452 -10.71 13.12 -8.33
N GLU A 453 -11.56 12.12 -8.19
CA GLU A 453 -11.86 11.51 -6.90
C GLU A 453 -10.79 10.49 -6.50
N ALA A 454 -10.71 10.23 -5.19
CA ALA A 454 -9.98 9.10 -4.63
C ALA A 454 -10.58 7.76 -5.08
N ILE A 455 -9.82 6.69 -4.93
CA ILE A 455 -10.30 5.32 -5.17
C ILE A 455 -11.26 4.95 -4.04
N ARG A 456 -12.53 4.78 -4.37
CA ARG A 456 -13.60 4.44 -3.44
C ARG A 456 -14.65 3.53 -4.06
N PRO A 457 -15.48 2.83 -3.27
CA PRO A 457 -16.65 2.14 -3.82
C PRO A 457 -17.64 3.15 -4.41
N THR A 458 -18.34 2.74 -5.44
CA THR A 458 -19.42 3.54 -6.06
C THR A 458 -20.64 3.66 -5.15
N ASP A 459 -20.83 2.69 -4.24
CA ASP A 459 -21.88 2.66 -3.24
C ASP A 459 -21.35 2.09 -1.93
N ALA A 460 -21.45 2.88 -0.84
CA ALA A 460 -21.04 2.44 0.50
C ALA A 460 -21.98 1.34 1.07
N PHE A 461 -23.25 1.32 0.64
CA PHE A 461 -24.22 0.33 1.09
C PHE A 461 -24.06 -1.03 0.40
N ARG A 462 -23.24 -1.10 -0.64
CA ARG A 462 -22.84 -2.36 -1.24
C ARG A 462 -21.69 -2.96 -0.43
N ASP A 463 -22.04 -3.51 0.73
CA ASP A 463 -21.10 -4.15 1.64
C ASP A 463 -20.36 -5.29 0.93
N PRO A 464 -19.05 -5.44 1.11
CA PRO A 464 -18.27 -6.49 0.46
C PRO A 464 -18.81 -7.90 0.67
N ASP A 465 -19.31 -8.21 1.87
CA ASP A 465 -19.82 -9.53 2.18
C ASP A 465 -21.17 -9.81 1.46
N SER A 466 -21.95 -8.76 1.16
CA SER A 466 -23.22 -8.88 0.44
C SER A 466 -23.08 -9.24 -1.04
N ILE A 467 -21.92 -8.97 -1.63
CA ILE A 467 -21.65 -9.24 -3.06
C ILE A 467 -20.53 -10.27 -3.27
N LYS A 468 -20.11 -10.95 -2.20
CA LYS A 468 -18.97 -11.87 -2.21
C LYS A 468 -19.11 -12.96 -3.28
N ASP A 469 -20.28 -13.53 -3.43
CA ASP A 469 -20.54 -14.63 -4.35
C ASP A 469 -20.46 -14.21 -5.83
N ALA A 470 -20.56 -12.92 -6.13
CA ALA A 470 -20.40 -12.36 -7.47
C ALA A 470 -18.94 -12.02 -7.79
N LEU A 471 -18.04 -12.10 -6.81
CA LEU A 471 -16.63 -11.72 -6.94
C LEU A 471 -15.72 -12.94 -6.87
N SER A 472 -14.61 -12.89 -7.63
CA SER A 472 -13.51 -13.79 -7.33
C SER A 472 -12.90 -13.45 -5.97
N GLU A 473 -12.21 -14.41 -5.35
CA GLU A 473 -11.55 -14.20 -4.05
C GLU A 473 -10.63 -12.96 -4.04
N GLU A 474 -9.92 -12.71 -5.14
CA GLU A 474 -9.03 -11.57 -5.25
C GLU A 474 -9.79 -10.24 -5.44
N GLN A 475 -10.86 -10.26 -6.24
CA GLN A 475 -11.75 -9.12 -6.41
C GLN A 475 -12.41 -8.75 -5.08
N TYR A 476 -12.90 -9.74 -4.34
CA TYR A 476 -13.49 -9.55 -3.02
C TYR A 476 -12.48 -8.93 -2.03
N ARG A 477 -11.27 -9.48 -1.94
CA ARG A 477 -10.23 -8.98 -1.03
C ARG A 477 -9.82 -7.53 -1.36
N LEU A 478 -9.65 -7.20 -2.63
CA LEU A 478 -9.29 -5.84 -3.06
C LEU A 478 -10.45 -4.88 -2.87
N TYR A 479 -11.67 -5.26 -3.24
CA TYR A 479 -12.86 -4.45 -3.03
C TYR A 479 -13.09 -4.15 -1.55
N ARG A 480 -12.97 -5.17 -0.69
CA ARG A 480 -13.07 -5.02 0.75
C ARG A 480 -12.04 -4.05 1.31
N LEU A 481 -10.79 -4.12 0.85
CA LEU A 481 -9.74 -3.19 1.25
C LEU A 481 -10.10 -1.74 0.89
N ILE A 482 -10.57 -1.50 -0.34
CA ILE A 482 -10.98 -0.17 -0.83
C ILE A 482 -12.20 0.34 -0.05
N TRP A 483 -13.19 -0.51 0.13
CA TRP A 483 -14.43 -0.19 0.83
C TRP A 483 -14.16 0.18 2.30
N GLN A 484 -13.38 -0.64 3.01
CA GLN A 484 -13.01 -0.39 4.40
C GLN A 484 -12.26 0.92 4.55
N SER A 485 -11.30 1.22 3.66
CA SER A 485 -10.56 2.48 3.68
C SER A 485 -11.48 3.69 3.51
N PHE A 486 -12.40 3.62 2.54
CA PHE A 486 -13.33 4.70 2.25
C PHE A 486 -14.30 4.97 3.40
N VAL A 487 -14.96 3.94 3.93
CA VAL A 487 -15.92 4.13 5.03
C VAL A 487 -15.19 4.59 6.29
N ALA A 488 -14.07 3.96 6.61
CA ALA A 488 -13.25 4.31 7.78
C ALA A 488 -12.75 5.76 7.72
N CYS A 489 -12.41 6.28 6.52
CA CYS A 489 -11.87 7.64 6.41
C CYS A 489 -12.85 8.74 6.86
N GLN A 490 -14.16 8.46 6.89
CA GLN A 490 -15.19 9.38 7.37
C GLN A 490 -15.66 9.08 8.80
N ALA A 491 -15.09 8.07 9.48
CA ALA A 491 -15.44 7.71 10.84
C ALA A 491 -14.73 8.57 11.90
N THR A 492 -15.21 8.53 13.14
CA THR A 492 -14.57 9.16 14.31
C THR A 492 -13.22 8.53 14.63
N ASP A 493 -12.38 9.29 15.33
CA ASP A 493 -11.08 8.80 15.83
C ASP A 493 -11.29 7.63 16.79
N ALA A 494 -10.33 6.71 16.81
CA ALA A 494 -10.22 5.74 17.89
C ALA A 494 -9.56 6.39 19.11
N GLU A 495 -10.05 6.06 20.31
CA GLU A 495 -9.53 6.61 21.56
C GLU A 495 -8.86 5.54 22.41
N TRP A 496 -7.70 5.88 22.94
CA TRP A 496 -6.89 5.01 23.77
C TRP A 496 -6.55 5.68 25.08
N ASP A 497 -6.57 4.92 26.16
CA ASP A 497 -5.90 5.31 27.38
C ASP A 497 -4.48 4.73 27.35
N SER A 498 -3.49 5.61 27.27
CA SER A 498 -2.06 5.29 27.34
C SER A 498 -1.58 5.57 28.74
N THR A 499 -1.15 4.52 29.44
CA THR A 499 -0.66 4.61 30.83
C THR A 499 0.85 4.46 30.84
N ALA A 500 1.55 5.43 31.40
CA ALA A 500 2.98 5.37 31.66
C ALA A 500 3.20 5.28 33.17
N VAL A 501 3.98 4.31 33.59
CA VAL A 501 4.26 4.04 35.01
C VAL A 501 5.76 4.15 35.24
N ARG A 502 6.16 4.87 36.26
CA ARG A 502 7.54 4.95 36.70
C ARG A 502 7.72 4.11 37.97
N LEU A 503 8.72 3.25 37.96
CA LEU A 503 9.04 2.31 39.01
C LEU A 503 10.43 2.64 39.53
N ARG A 504 10.51 3.21 40.72
CA ARG A 504 11.80 3.57 41.36
C ARG A 504 12.28 2.47 42.26
N ARG A 505 13.56 2.16 42.19
CA ARG A 505 14.19 1.22 43.13
C ARG A 505 14.12 1.78 44.55
N SER A 506 13.65 0.96 45.51
CA SER A 506 13.34 1.41 46.88
C SER A 506 14.16 0.71 47.97
N ASP A 507 14.78 -0.46 47.71
CA ASP A 507 15.64 -1.15 48.65
C ASP A 507 17.03 -0.52 48.82
N ARG A 508 17.48 0.19 47.79
CA ARG A 508 18.77 0.92 47.74
C ARG A 508 18.64 2.21 46.91
N ASP A 509 19.36 3.22 47.32
CA ASP A 509 19.42 4.46 46.54
C ASP A 509 20.45 4.34 45.38
N THR A 510 20.04 3.68 44.32
CA THR A 510 20.83 3.59 43.06
C THR A 510 20.38 4.62 42.02
N GLY A 511 19.30 5.35 42.28
CA GLY A 511 18.64 6.22 41.32
C GLY A 511 18.10 5.46 40.08
N ALA A 512 17.94 4.14 40.16
CA ALA A 512 17.40 3.35 39.06
C ALA A 512 15.89 3.51 38.98
N VAL A 513 15.40 3.88 37.79
CA VAL A 513 13.97 4.00 37.50
C VAL A 513 13.66 3.26 36.22
N PHE A 514 12.71 2.34 36.31
CA PHE A 514 12.11 1.69 35.13
C PHE A 514 10.82 2.41 34.72
N LYS A 515 10.50 2.33 33.44
CA LYS A 515 9.24 2.80 32.86
C LYS A 515 8.50 1.63 32.22
N ALA A 516 7.26 1.42 32.64
CA ALA A 516 6.32 0.52 31.99
C ALA A 516 5.30 1.36 31.20
N ASN A 517 4.92 0.89 30.02
CA ASN A 517 3.86 1.51 29.24
C ASN A 517 2.76 0.47 28.99
N GLY A 518 1.51 0.90 29.10
CA GLY A 518 0.34 0.11 28.73
C GLY A 518 -0.62 0.93 27.90
N ARG A 519 -1.45 0.28 27.12
CA ARG A 519 -2.42 0.94 26.26
C ARG A 519 -3.71 0.14 26.21
N VAL A 520 -4.84 0.82 26.40
CA VAL A 520 -6.16 0.19 26.37
C VAL A 520 -7.06 0.95 25.42
N LEU A 521 -7.67 0.26 24.46
CA LEU A 521 -8.65 0.82 23.54
C LEU A 521 -9.94 1.13 24.32
N ARG A 522 -10.37 2.38 24.33
CA ARG A 522 -11.59 2.85 24.99
C ARG A 522 -12.76 3.01 24.03
N PHE A 523 -12.45 3.51 22.84
CA PHE A 523 -13.42 3.63 21.77
C PHE A 523 -12.75 3.24 20.45
N ASP A 524 -13.34 2.30 19.74
CA ASP A 524 -12.77 1.74 18.54
C ASP A 524 -12.84 2.67 17.32
N GLY A 525 -13.80 3.62 17.28
CA GLY A 525 -13.91 4.59 16.19
C GLY A 525 -13.84 3.94 14.82
N PHE A 526 -12.94 4.43 13.96
CA PHE A 526 -12.76 3.89 12.61
C PHE A 526 -12.30 2.42 12.57
N TYR A 527 -11.78 1.87 13.67
CA TYR A 527 -11.41 0.45 13.73
C TYR A 527 -12.62 -0.49 13.69
N ALA A 528 -13.83 0.00 14.03
CA ALA A 528 -15.06 -0.78 13.85
C ALA A 528 -15.26 -1.22 12.38
N ILE A 529 -14.68 -0.46 11.42
CA ILE A 529 -14.76 -0.72 9.98
C ILE A 529 -13.49 -1.40 9.47
N SER A 530 -12.33 -0.82 9.79
CA SER A 530 -11.03 -1.29 9.28
C SER A 530 -10.47 -2.51 10.01
N GLY A 531 -11.09 -2.89 11.13
CA GLY A 531 -10.54 -3.83 12.10
C GLY A 531 -9.52 -3.15 13.01
N THR A 532 -9.55 -3.51 14.29
CA THR A 532 -8.48 -3.15 15.23
C THR A 532 -7.14 -3.67 14.72
N PRO A 533 -6.04 -2.92 14.87
CA PRO A 533 -4.73 -3.49 14.68
C PRO A 533 -4.66 -4.83 15.41
N LYS A 534 -4.11 -5.85 14.78
CA LYS A 534 -3.84 -7.11 15.49
C LYS A 534 -3.07 -6.73 16.74
N ASP A 535 -3.51 -7.28 17.86
CA ASP A 535 -2.84 -7.10 19.13
C ASP A 535 -1.39 -7.59 18.99
N ASP A 536 -0.47 -6.67 18.66
CA ASP A 536 0.94 -6.97 18.44
C ASP A 536 1.70 -7.16 19.76
N GLY A 537 0.95 -7.47 20.84
CA GLY A 537 1.48 -7.64 22.17
C GLY A 537 1.53 -6.33 22.95
N GLU A 538 0.56 -5.43 22.74
CA GLU A 538 0.39 -4.28 23.63
C GLU A 538 0.18 -4.77 25.05
N GLN A 539 0.94 -4.18 26.00
CA GLN A 539 0.87 -4.56 27.40
C GLN A 539 -0.40 -3.99 28.02
N VAL A 540 -1.21 -4.85 28.61
CA VAL A 540 -2.28 -4.46 29.52
C VAL A 540 -1.69 -4.49 30.94
N LEU A 541 -1.59 -3.32 31.55
CA LEU A 541 -1.08 -3.23 32.92
C LEU A 541 -2.13 -3.77 33.92
N PRO A 542 -1.72 -4.54 34.96
CA PRO A 542 -2.61 -4.94 36.03
C PRO A 542 -3.08 -3.74 36.86
N ASP A 543 -4.12 -3.92 37.66
CA ASP A 543 -4.57 -2.87 38.59
C ASP A 543 -3.59 -2.70 39.74
N PHE A 544 -3.14 -1.47 39.98
CA PHE A 544 -2.26 -1.09 41.10
C PHE A 544 -2.40 0.41 41.40
N GLN A 545 -1.82 0.83 42.52
CA GLN A 545 -1.84 2.22 42.98
C GLN A 545 -0.41 2.75 43.12
N LYS A 546 -0.28 4.07 43.15
CA LYS A 546 0.97 4.74 43.51
C LYS A 546 1.42 4.26 44.89
N GLY A 547 2.73 3.97 45.04
CA GLY A 547 3.29 3.41 46.27
C GLY A 547 3.25 1.87 46.33
N ALA A 548 2.59 1.20 45.40
CA ALA A 548 2.61 -0.28 45.35
C ALA A 548 4.05 -0.80 45.14
N GLU A 549 4.38 -1.89 45.82
CA GLU A 549 5.70 -2.52 45.74
C GLU A 549 5.72 -3.63 44.70
N LEU A 550 6.87 -3.75 43.99
CA LEU A 550 7.14 -4.78 43.01
C LEU A 550 8.52 -5.39 43.25
N ALA A 551 8.69 -6.64 42.80
CA ALA A 551 10.00 -7.25 42.70
C ALA A 551 10.32 -7.67 41.27
N PRO A 552 11.59 -7.52 40.83
CA PRO A 552 12.01 -8.00 39.52
C PRO A 552 12.14 -9.54 39.56
N PHE A 553 11.65 -10.22 38.56
CA PHE A 553 11.89 -11.63 38.33
C PHE A 553 12.75 -11.91 37.10
N ASP A 554 12.98 -10.87 36.26
CA ASP A 554 13.96 -10.91 35.19
C ASP A 554 14.52 -9.51 34.92
N ILE A 555 15.81 -9.40 34.65
CA ILE A 555 16.49 -8.17 34.24
C ILE A 555 17.44 -8.56 33.12
N GLU A 556 17.22 -8.02 31.94
CA GLU A 556 17.91 -8.41 30.70
C GLU A 556 18.62 -7.21 30.07
N PRO A 557 19.95 -7.07 30.27
CA PRO A 557 20.76 -6.13 29.49
C PRO A 557 20.91 -6.64 28.05
N LYS A 558 20.58 -5.80 27.08
CA LYS A 558 20.65 -6.13 25.66
C LYS A 558 21.55 -5.19 24.92
N GLN A 559 22.63 -5.71 24.33
CA GLN A 559 23.40 -5.03 23.32
C GLN A 559 22.58 -4.98 22.02
N LYS A 560 22.44 -3.81 21.43
CA LYS A 560 21.73 -3.59 20.17
C LYS A 560 22.64 -2.90 19.16
N PHE A 561 22.50 -3.28 17.93
CA PHE A 561 23.16 -2.64 16.81
C PHE A 561 22.10 -2.10 15.86
N GLN A 562 22.35 -0.88 15.35
CA GLN A 562 21.49 -0.32 14.33
C GLN A 562 21.54 -1.21 13.08
N ALA A 563 20.38 -1.57 12.54
CA ALA A 563 20.29 -2.30 11.29
C ALA A 563 20.56 -1.37 10.10
N PRO A 564 21.14 -1.86 9.00
CA PRO A 564 21.20 -1.09 7.76
C PRO A 564 19.78 -0.78 7.24
N PRO A 565 19.64 0.26 6.39
CA PRO A 565 18.33 0.51 5.77
C PRO A 565 17.87 -0.74 5.01
N PRO A 566 16.59 -1.11 5.10
CA PRO A 566 16.09 -2.32 4.43
C PRO A 566 16.11 -2.15 2.91
N ARG A 567 16.29 -3.25 2.20
CA ARG A 567 16.10 -3.29 0.75
C ARG A 567 14.66 -2.94 0.42
N TYR A 568 14.47 -2.33 -0.75
CA TYR A 568 13.10 -2.02 -1.19
C TYR A 568 12.30 -3.29 -1.46
N THR A 569 11.09 -3.32 -0.94
CA THR A 569 10.01 -4.17 -1.44
C THR A 569 9.32 -3.44 -2.60
N GLU A 570 8.47 -4.12 -3.38
CA GLU A 570 7.67 -3.48 -4.43
C GLU A 570 6.88 -2.29 -3.88
N ALA A 571 6.23 -2.46 -2.74
CA ALA A 571 5.46 -1.39 -2.08
C ALA A 571 6.31 -0.17 -1.68
N THR A 572 7.48 -0.41 -1.08
CA THR A 572 8.37 0.69 -0.64
C THR A 572 9.09 1.35 -1.80
N LEU A 573 9.33 0.63 -2.90
CA LEU A 573 9.87 1.21 -4.14
C LEU A 573 8.84 2.12 -4.82
N VAL A 574 7.57 1.71 -4.89
CA VAL A 574 6.47 2.57 -5.38
C VAL A 574 6.39 3.85 -4.58
N LYS A 575 6.44 3.74 -3.24
CA LYS A 575 6.47 4.92 -2.36
C LYS A 575 7.66 5.83 -2.67
N LYS A 576 8.86 5.26 -2.84
CA LYS A 576 10.08 6.04 -3.13
C LYS A 576 10.04 6.71 -4.51
N LEU A 577 9.36 6.12 -5.48
CA LEU A 577 9.17 6.71 -6.81
C LEU A 577 8.14 7.87 -6.81
N GLU A 578 7.27 7.91 -5.81
CA GLU A 578 6.27 8.97 -5.62
C GLU A 578 6.88 10.19 -4.88
N GLU A 579 7.77 9.96 -3.89
CA GLU A 579 8.55 11.01 -3.20
C GLU A 579 9.50 11.76 -4.15
#